data_b39d8f1be5b65874089173a47cbbf760
#
_entry.id   b39d8f1be5b65874089173a47cbbf760
#
_cell.length_a   1.000
_cell.length_b   1.000
_cell.length_c   1.000
_cell.angle_alpha   90.00
_cell.angle_beta   90.00
_cell.angle_gamma   90.00
#
_symmetry.space_group_name_H-M   'P 1'
#
loop_
_entity.id
_entity.type
_entity.pdbx_description
1 polymer ?
#
loop_
_entity_poly.entity_id
_entity_poly.type
_entity_poly.pdbx_seq_one_letter_code
_entity_poly.pdbx_strand_id
1 'polypeptide(L)'
;MGKKAIKNQLPMRAVASKVGEIIATIASLRGVLKVAPVGAYRRGNSSVSSVTVLAACSPKAHKRVVDRFCRMGVVTARGRDKACIFIGDLRVKLEIVPRGSWGVRLHRRTGPDNHVRTLRTIAKSQGLVLDRNGLWDDDARIAGRSEKGVYEALGEECPEPAKRQ
;
A
#
# COMPACT_ATOMS: atom_id res chain seq x y z
N MET A 1 -15.74 21.21 20.27
CA MET A 1 -14.88 21.67 19.15
C MET A 1 -13.61 20.83 19.11
N GLY A 2 -13.59 19.78 18.30
CA GLY A 2 -12.41 18.91 18.15
C GLY A 2 -11.31 19.63 17.39
N LYS A 3 -10.17 19.89 18.02
CA LYS A 3 -8.95 20.34 17.35
C LYS A 3 -8.56 19.30 16.32
N LYS A 4 -8.79 19.57 15.02
CA LYS A 4 -8.19 18.82 13.92
C LYS A 4 -6.67 18.94 14.12
N ALA A 5 -6.02 17.87 14.58
CA ALA A 5 -4.58 17.82 14.69
C ALA A 5 -4.02 18.19 13.31
N ILE A 6 -3.27 19.28 13.22
CA ILE A 6 -2.56 19.68 12.02
C ILE A 6 -1.60 18.53 11.73
N LYS A 7 -1.91 17.73 10.74
CA LYS A 7 -1.01 16.65 10.29
C LYS A 7 0.25 17.33 9.78
N ASN A 8 1.35 17.16 10.51
CA ASN A 8 2.64 17.69 10.11
C ASN A 8 2.96 17.17 8.71
N GLN A 9 3.08 18.08 7.73
CA GLN A 9 3.40 17.76 6.34
C GLN A 9 4.91 17.81 6.17
N LEU A 10 5.52 16.70 5.81
CA LEU A 10 6.95 16.60 5.57
C LEU A 10 7.24 16.65 4.07
N PRO A 11 8.23 17.46 3.62
CA PRO A 11 8.64 17.47 2.22
C PRO A 11 9.08 16.07 1.75
N MET A 12 8.66 15.67 0.56
CA MET A 12 9.00 14.35 -0.01
C MET A 12 10.51 14.09 0.03
N ARG A 13 11.33 15.07 -0.35
CA ARG A 13 12.79 14.99 -0.34
C ARG A 13 13.37 14.68 1.04
N ALA A 14 12.75 15.18 2.11
CA ALA A 14 13.23 14.97 3.48
C ALA A 14 12.97 13.55 4.00
N VAL A 15 12.00 12.84 3.42
CA VAL A 15 11.61 11.49 3.86
C VAL A 15 12.12 10.38 2.92
N ALA A 16 12.55 10.73 1.71
CA ALA A 16 12.88 9.76 0.66
C ALA A 16 13.98 8.76 1.08
N SER A 17 15.06 9.24 1.70
CA SER A 17 16.15 8.37 2.18
C SER A 17 15.65 7.37 3.22
N LYS A 18 14.91 7.84 4.23
CA LYS A 18 14.34 6.97 5.30
C LYS A 18 13.38 5.93 4.74
N VAL A 19 12.54 6.32 3.79
CA VAL A 19 11.62 5.38 3.13
C VAL A 19 12.40 4.36 2.30
N GLY A 20 13.43 4.77 1.59
CA GLY A 20 14.32 3.89 0.85
C GLY A 20 15.00 2.85 1.74
N GLU A 21 15.53 3.25 2.89
CA GLU A 21 16.14 2.37 3.89
C GLU A 21 15.15 1.33 4.44
N ILE A 22 13.91 1.76 4.72
CA ILE A 22 12.85 0.86 5.19
C ILE A 22 12.54 -0.19 4.13
N ILE A 23 12.33 0.25 2.88
CA ILE A 23 12.02 -0.64 1.77
C ILE A 23 13.14 -1.65 1.55
N ALA A 24 14.41 -1.19 1.49
CA ALA A 24 15.57 -2.04 1.32
C ALA A 24 15.72 -3.06 2.47
N THR A 25 15.55 -2.59 3.71
CA THR A 25 15.62 -3.45 4.90
C THR A 25 14.55 -4.54 4.88
N ILE A 26 13.30 -4.20 4.56
CA ILE A 26 12.21 -5.18 4.51
C ILE A 26 12.39 -6.12 3.32
N ALA A 27 12.80 -5.61 2.16
CA ALA A 27 13.01 -6.41 0.94
C ALA A 27 14.12 -7.46 1.11
N SER A 28 15.15 -7.17 1.91
CA SER A 28 16.26 -8.09 2.17
C SER A 28 15.90 -9.29 3.08
N LEU A 29 14.74 -9.26 3.73
CA LEU A 29 14.34 -10.32 4.66
C LEU A 29 13.91 -11.58 3.91
N ARG A 30 14.45 -12.73 4.33
CA ARG A 30 14.07 -14.03 3.76
C ARG A 30 12.56 -14.26 3.85
N GLY A 31 11.95 -14.59 2.72
CA GLY A 31 10.52 -14.86 2.60
C GLY A 31 9.69 -13.63 2.24
N VAL A 32 10.29 -12.46 2.09
CA VAL A 32 9.66 -11.29 1.48
C VAL A 32 9.71 -11.44 -0.04
N LEU A 33 8.57 -11.20 -0.69
CA LEU A 33 8.39 -11.37 -2.13
C LEU A 33 8.27 -10.04 -2.86
N LYS A 34 7.59 -9.07 -2.25
CA LYS A 34 7.35 -7.73 -2.79
C LYS A 34 7.27 -6.72 -1.68
N VAL A 35 7.81 -5.53 -1.91
CA VAL A 35 7.69 -4.35 -1.04
C VAL A 35 7.50 -3.12 -1.92
N ALA A 36 6.60 -2.24 -1.54
CA ALA A 36 6.44 -0.95 -2.21
C ALA A 36 5.87 0.11 -1.26
N PRO A 37 6.25 1.38 -1.40
CA PRO A 37 5.55 2.48 -0.77
C PRO A 37 4.22 2.68 -1.51
N VAL A 38 3.22 3.21 -0.82
CA VAL A 38 1.90 3.49 -1.40
C VAL A 38 1.38 4.87 -0.99
N GLY A 39 0.17 5.21 -1.43
CA GLY A 39 -0.49 6.47 -1.10
C GLY A 39 0.17 7.69 -1.77
N ALA A 40 0.09 8.82 -1.09
CA ALA A 40 0.62 10.09 -1.58
C ALA A 40 2.12 10.02 -1.94
N TYR A 41 2.90 9.23 -1.19
CA TYR A 41 4.32 8.99 -1.50
C TYR A 41 4.49 8.37 -2.89
N ARG A 42 3.77 7.28 -3.18
CA ARG A 42 3.86 6.61 -4.49
C ARG A 42 3.34 7.48 -5.64
N ARG A 43 2.36 8.34 -5.37
CA ARG A 43 1.84 9.30 -6.36
C ARG A 43 2.77 10.49 -6.61
N GLY A 44 3.89 10.61 -5.89
CA GLY A 44 4.85 11.69 -6.09
C GLY A 44 4.39 13.04 -5.56
N ASN A 45 3.51 13.08 -4.55
CA ASN A 45 3.11 14.34 -3.93
C ASN A 45 4.32 15.08 -3.34
N SER A 46 4.31 16.39 -3.39
CA SER A 46 5.42 17.24 -2.89
C SER A 46 5.67 17.08 -1.38
N SER A 47 4.64 16.71 -0.63
CA SER A 47 4.71 16.47 0.81
C SER A 47 3.81 15.32 1.25
N VAL A 48 4.12 14.73 2.38
CA VAL A 48 3.38 13.62 2.99
C VAL A 48 3.23 13.80 4.49
N SER A 49 2.09 13.41 5.05
CA SER A 49 1.87 13.35 6.50
C SER A 49 2.19 11.99 7.10
N SER A 50 2.30 10.98 6.29
CA SER A 50 2.70 9.62 6.64
C SER A 50 3.02 8.84 5.38
N VAL A 51 3.82 7.79 5.53
CA VAL A 51 4.10 6.84 4.45
C VAL A 51 3.57 5.47 4.85
N THR A 52 2.92 4.78 3.92
CA THR A 52 2.55 3.38 4.11
C THR A 52 3.41 2.52 3.20
N VAL A 53 4.02 1.49 3.77
CA VAL A 53 4.78 0.46 3.08
C VAL A 53 3.92 -0.79 3.01
N LEU A 54 3.66 -1.25 1.80
CA LEU A 54 2.99 -2.51 1.54
C LEU A 54 4.02 -3.60 1.35
N ALA A 55 3.86 -4.75 1.99
CA ALA A 55 4.73 -5.91 1.83
C ALA A 55 3.92 -7.17 1.53
N ALA A 56 4.42 -8.02 0.65
CA ALA A 56 3.94 -9.38 0.48
C ALA A 56 5.05 -10.35 0.86
N CYS A 57 4.76 -11.26 1.76
CA CYS A 57 5.72 -12.25 2.22
C CYS A 57 5.05 -13.60 2.53
N SER A 58 5.84 -14.64 2.69
CA SER A 58 5.35 -15.95 3.12
C SER A 58 4.80 -15.87 4.56
N PRO A 59 3.79 -16.67 4.92
CA PRO A 59 3.21 -16.66 6.28
C PRO A 59 4.27 -16.83 7.39
N LYS A 60 5.29 -17.66 7.15
CA LYS A 60 6.40 -17.88 8.09
C LYS A 60 7.29 -16.65 8.30
N ALA A 61 7.25 -15.68 7.38
CA ALA A 61 8.04 -14.44 7.47
C ALA A 61 7.29 -13.29 8.15
N HIS A 62 5.97 -13.35 8.31
CA HIS A 62 5.15 -12.25 8.85
C HIS A 62 5.71 -11.69 10.16
N LYS A 63 5.91 -12.55 11.17
CA LYS A 63 6.44 -12.11 12.46
C LYS A 63 7.80 -11.41 12.31
N ARG A 64 8.71 -11.98 11.54
CA ARG A 64 10.05 -11.42 11.31
C ARG A 64 9.98 -10.05 10.64
N VAL A 65 9.11 -9.89 9.64
CA VAL A 65 8.93 -8.62 8.94
C VAL A 65 8.38 -7.54 9.89
N VAL A 66 7.35 -7.86 10.67
CA VAL A 66 6.81 -6.93 11.68
C VAL A 66 7.84 -6.61 12.75
N ASP A 67 8.54 -7.60 13.27
CA ASP A 67 9.57 -7.40 14.30
C ASP A 67 10.71 -6.51 13.78
N ARG A 68 11.20 -6.76 12.57
CA ARG A 68 12.26 -5.94 11.98
C ARG A 68 11.81 -4.52 11.72
N PHE A 69 10.61 -4.34 11.19
CA PHE A 69 10.03 -3.01 10.99
C PHE A 69 9.89 -2.24 12.30
N CYS A 70 9.37 -2.87 13.35
CA CYS A 70 9.20 -2.26 14.67
C CYS A 70 10.52 -1.80 15.31
N ARG A 71 11.65 -2.41 14.97
CA ARG A 71 12.98 -2.02 15.47
C ARG A 71 13.54 -0.77 14.78
N MET A 72 12.90 -0.28 13.73
CA MET A 72 13.39 0.88 12.96
C MET A 72 12.92 2.22 13.53
N GLY A 73 12.05 2.23 14.52
CA GLY A 73 11.54 3.47 15.12
C GLY A 73 10.70 3.25 16.38
N VAL A 74 10.07 4.32 16.84
CA VAL A 74 9.19 4.28 18.01
C VAL A 74 7.84 3.68 17.64
N VAL A 75 7.51 2.53 18.20
CA VAL A 75 6.28 1.79 17.91
C VAL A 75 5.07 2.47 18.54
N THR A 76 4.05 2.76 17.76
CA THR A 76 2.76 3.30 18.22
C THR A 76 1.60 2.33 18.03
N ALA A 77 1.73 1.36 17.13
CA ALA A 77 0.78 0.28 16.96
C ALA A 77 1.47 -0.95 16.40
N ARG A 78 1.08 -2.12 16.88
CA ARG A 78 1.61 -3.39 16.40
C ARG A 78 0.51 -4.45 16.39
N GLY A 79 0.38 -5.14 15.28
CA GLY A 79 -0.49 -6.29 15.07
C GLY A 79 0.23 -7.39 14.31
N ARG A 80 -0.51 -8.41 13.93
CA ARG A 80 0.03 -9.55 13.17
C ARG A 80 0.55 -9.15 11.78
N ASP A 81 -0.24 -8.37 11.06
CA ASP A 81 0.00 -8.03 9.64
C ASP A 81 0.15 -6.52 9.42
N LYS A 82 0.17 -5.74 10.48
CA LYS A 82 0.25 -4.27 10.45
C LYS A 82 1.08 -3.76 11.62
N ALA A 83 1.81 -2.69 11.35
CA ALA A 83 2.49 -1.94 12.41
C ALA A 83 2.56 -0.46 12.04
N CYS A 84 2.77 0.37 13.04
CA CYS A 84 2.99 1.80 12.87
C CYS A 84 4.15 2.24 13.78
N ILE A 85 5.09 2.96 13.20
CA ILE A 85 6.24 3.53 13.90
C ILE A 85 6.38 5.01 13.57
N PHE A 86 7.11 5.72 14.42
CA PHE A 86 7.66 7.03 14.12
C PHE A 86 9.18 6.94 13.98
N ILE A 87 9.71 7.61 12.96
CA ILE A 87 11.15 7.83 12.77
C ILE A 87 11.34 9.35 12.72
N GLY A 88 11.71 9.96 13.86
CA GLY A 88 11.56 11.39 14.06
C GLY A 88 10.09 11.80 13.90
N ASP A 89 9.81 12.78 13.06
CA ASP A 89 8.44 13.25 12.78
C ASP A 89 7.71 12.43 11.74
N LEU A 90 8.39 11.50 11.06
CA LEU A 90 7.81 10.68 10.00
C LEU A 90 7.02 9.51 10.60
N ARG A 91 5.72 9.51 10.37
CA ARG A 91 4.87 8.36 10.66
C ARG A 91 4.93 7.36 9.52
N VAL A 92 5.36 6.14 9.81
CA VAL A 92 5.41 5.05 8.84
C VAL A 92 4.50 3.92 9.26
N LYS A 93 3.73 3.40 8.31
CA LYS A 93 2.84 2.25 8.50
C LYS A 93 3.33 1.10 7.64
N LEU A 94 3.33 -0.09 8.21
CA LEU A 94 3.51 -1.35 7.48
C LEU A 94 2.16 -2.05 7.35
N GLU A 95 1.87 -2.59 6.16
CA GLU A 95 0.77 -3.52 5.93
C GLU A 95 1.28 -4.72 5.15
N ILE A 96 1.13 -5.93 5.71
CA ILE A 96 1.44 -7.19 5.04
C ILE A 96 0.17 -7.70 4.37
N VAL A 97 0.28 -8.08 3.11
CA VAL A 97 -0.84 -8.54 2.28
C VAL A 97 -0.53 -9.88 1.63
N PRO A 98 -1.56 -10.70 1.33
CA PRO A 98 -1.37 -11.93 0.59
C PRO A 98 -0.81 -11.66 -0.81
N ARG A 99 0.15 -12.50 -1.26
CA ARG A 99 0.75 -12.40 -2.60
C ARG A 99 -0.29 -12.34 -3.71
N GLY A 100 -1.35 -13.15 -3.59
CA GLY A 100 -2.42 -13.20 -4.58
C GLY A 100 -3.22 -11.91 -4.71
N SER A 101 -3.27 -11.07 -3.65
CA SER A 101 -4.01 -9.81 -3.60
C SER A 101 -3.10 -8.58 -3.77
N TRP A 102 -1.82 -8.78 -4.08
CA TRP A 102 -0.84 -7.70 -4.15
C TRP A 102 -1.29 -6.56 -5.06
N GLY A 103 -1.70 -6.88 -6.29
CA GLY A 103 -2.04 -5.85 -7.27
C GLY A 103 -3.26 -5.01 -6.89
N VAL A 104 -4.33 -5.66 -6.43
CA VAL A 104 -5.53 -4.95 -6.00
C VAL A 104 -5.28 -4.13 -4.71
N ARG A 105 -4.43 -4.63 -3.80
CA ARG A 105 -4.02 -3.88 -2.60
C ARG A 105 -3.14 -2.69 -2.96
N LEU A 106 -2.20 -2.89 -3.89
CA LEU A 106 -1.33 -1.83 -4.39
C LEU A 106 -2.15 -0.70 -5.03
N HIS A 107 -3.10 -1.03 -5.92
CA HIS A 107 -4.04 -0.09 -6.50
C HIS A 107 -4.82 0.67 -5.42
N ARG A 108 -5.49 -0.06 -4.53
CA ARG A 108 -6.35 0.52 -3.49
C ARG A 108 -5.57 1.42 -2.52
N ARG A 109 -4.36 1.03 -2.14
CA ARG A 109 -3.52 1.78 -1.20
C ARG A 109 -2.79 2.94 -1.85
N THR A 110 -2.58 2.89 -3.16
CA THR A 110 -2.02 4.02 -3.91
C THR A 110 -3.06 5.14 -4.01
N GLY A 111 -4.34 4.83 -4.25
CA GLY A 111 -5.41 5.81 -4.37
C GLY A 111 -5.22 6.75 -5.56
N PRO A 112 -5.77 7.95 -5.51
CA PRO A 112 -6.64 8.49 -4.45
C PRO A 112 -8.02 7.80 -4.38
N ASP A 113 -8.82 8.15 -3.39
CA ASP A 113 -10.09 7.47 -3.12
C ASP A 113 -11.09 7.55 -4.27
N ASN A 114 -11.16 8.70 -4.97
CA ASN A 114 -12.00 8.87 -6.15
C ASN A 114 -11.59 7.91 -7.27
N HIS A 115 -10.29 7.78 -7.55
CA HIS A 115 -9.78 6.84 -8.55
C HIS A 115 -10.11 5.38 -8.20
N VAL A 116 -9.98 5.01 -6.92
CA VAL A 116 -10.37 3.67 -6.44
C VAL A 116 -11.88 3.42 -6.61
N ARG A 117 -12.71 4.43 -6.35
CA ARG A 117 -14.17 4.36 -6.55
C ARG A 117 -14.52 4.21 -8.02
N THR A 118 -13.87 4.98 -8.91
CA THR A 118 -14.09 4.89 -10.36
C THR A 118 -13.86 3.47 -10.86
N LEU A 119 -12.73 2.85 -10.51
CA LEU A 119 -12.43 1.49 -10.95
C LEU A 119 -13.43 0.46 -10.42
N ARG A 120 -13.94 0.66 -9.19
CA ARG A 120 -15.02 -0.16 -8.63
C ARG A 120 -16.34 0.01 -9.38
N THR A 121 -16.66 1.24 -9.80
CA THR A 121 -17.87 1.52 -10.58
C THR A 121 -17.80 0.84 -11.94
N ILE A 122 -16.63 0.88 -12.60
CA ILE A 122 -16.37 0.18 -13.86
C ILE A 122 -16.57 -1.34 -13.68
N ALA A 123 -15.96 -1.93 -12.66
CA ALA A 123 -16.15 -3.35 -12.35
C ALA A 123 -17.65 -3.69 -12.20
N LYS A 124 -18.37 -2.91 -11.39
CA LYS A 124 -19.80 -3.11 -11.15
C LYS A 124 -20.64 -2.99 -12.42
N SER A 125 -20.33 -2.07 -13.34
CA SER A 125 -21.04 -1.93 -14.61
C SER A 125 -20.85 -3.12 -15.55
N GLN A 126 -19.79 -3.89 -15.34
CA GLN A 126 -19.49 -5.13 -16.06
C GLN A 126 -19.99 -6.40 -15.33
N GLY A 127 -20.73 -6.25 -14.23
CA GLY A 127 -21.20 -7.36 -13.41
C GLY A 127 -20.14 -7.96 -12.48
N LEU A 128 -18.96 -7.33 -12.39
CA LEU A 128 -17.81 -7.81 -11.62
C LEU A 128 -17.73 -7.17 -10.23
N VAL A 129 -17.07 -7.85 -9.29
CA VAL A 129 -16.82 -7.35 -7.93
C VAL A 129 -15.33 -7.10 -7.72
N LEU A 130 -14.96 -5.82 -7.53
CA LEU A 130 -13.60 -5.43 -7.17
C LEU A 130 -13.52 -5.18 -5.66
N ASP A 131 -12.89 -6.10 -4.93
CA ASP A 131 -12.73 -6.01 -3.48
C ASP A 131 -11.24 -5.90 -3.07
N ARG A 132 -10.96 -6.07 -1.78
CA ARG A 132 -9.58 -6.06 -1.24
C ARG A 132 -8.76 -7.31 -1.60
N ASN A 133 -9.38 -8.38 -2.07
CA ASN A 133 -8.75 -9.66 -2.31
C ASN A 133 -8.56 -9.93 -3.81
N GLY A 134 -9.32 -9.28 -4.67
CA GLY A 134 -9.24 -9.47 -6.12
C GLY A 134 -10.36 -8.81 -6.90
N LEU A 135 -10.37 -9.09 -8.18
CA LEU A 135 -11.47 -8.86 -9.11
C LEU A 135 -12.14 -10.23 -9.36
N TRP A 136 -13.44 -10.27 -9.20
CA TRP A 136 -14.23 -11.50 -9.19
C TRP A 136 -15.34 -11.44 -10.23
N ASP A 137 -15.55 -12.57 -10.89
CA ASP A 137 -16.74 -12.89 -11.69
C ASP A 137 -17.45 -14.02 -10.94
N ASP A 138 -18.56 -13.71 -10.30
CA ASP A 138 -19.19 -14.56 -9.29
C ASP A 138 -18.15 -15.05 -8.25
N ASP A 139 -17.95 -16.36 -8.14
CA ASP A 139 -16.98 -16.97 -7.23
C ASP A 139 -15.57 -17.14 -7.84
N ALA A 140 -15.40 -16.80 -9.13
CA ALA A 140 -14.12 -16.94 -9.82
C ALA A 140 -13.28 -15.66 -9.70
N ARG A 141 -12.07 -15.79 -9.12
CA ARG A 141 -11.13 -14.67 -9.08
C ARG A 141 -10.40 -14.54 -10.42
N ILE A 142 -10.71 -13.52 -11.19
CA ILE A 142 -10.14 -13.28 -12.53
C ILE A 142 -8.87 -12.43 -12.51
N ALA A 143 -8.70 -11.53 -11.51
CA ALA A 143 -7.48 -10.73 -11.35
C ALA A 143 -7.20 -10.37 -9.89
N GLY A 144 -5.99 -9.84 -9.61
CA GLY A 144 -5.63 -9.38 -8.26
C GLY A 144 -4.14 -9.45 -7.93
N ARG A 145 -3.36 -10.28 -8.66
CA ARG A 145 -1.93 -10.51 -8.40
C ARG A 145 -1.03 -9.36 -8.84
N SER A 146 -1.41 -8.65 -9.89
CA SER A 146 -0.71 -7.46 -10.38
C SER A 146 -1.69 -6.32 -10.56
N GLU A 147 -1.22 -5.09 -10.36
CA GLU A 147 -2.02 -3.90 -10.55
C GLU A 147 -2.47 -3.78 -12.01
N LYS A 148 -1.52 -3.92 -12.94
CA LYS A 148 -1.78 -3.93 -14.38
C LYS A 148 -2.86 -4.94 -14.77
N GLY A 149 -2.77 -6.19 -14.28
CA GLY A 149 -3.74 -7.23 -14.57
C GLY A 149 -5.16 -6.93 -14.08
N VAL A 150 -5.32 -6.13 -13.00
CA VAL A 150 -6.65 -5.67 -12.55
C VAL A 150 -7.26 -4.71 -13.56
N TYR A 151 -6.48 -3.76 -14.09
CA TYR A 151 -6.94 -2.83 -15.11
C TYR A 151 -7.22 -3.52 -16.44
N GLU A 152 -6.30 -4.37 -16.89
CA GLU A 152 -6.47 -5.15 -18.14
C GLU A 152 -7.73 -6.01 -18.13
N ALA A 153 -8.04 -6.65 -16.98
CA ALA A 153 -9.25 -7.46 -16.85
C ALA A 153 -10.54 -6.63 -16.88
N LEU A 154 -10.46 -5.32 -16.66
CA LEU A 154 -11.58 -4.38 -16.78
C LEU A 154 -11.61 -3.66 -18.14
N GLY A 155 -10.65 -3.95 -19.03
CA GLY A 155 -10.50 -3.26 -20.31
C GLY A 155 -9.95 -1.83 -20.17
N GLU A 156 -9.30 -1.52 -19.05
CA GLU A 156 -8.80 -0.20 -18.73
C GLU A 156 -7.27 -0.15 -18.84
N GLU A 157 -6.74 1.02 -19.18
CA GLU A 157 -5.31 1.30 -19.09
C GLU A 157 -4.90 1.56 -17.64
N CYS A 158 -3.79 0.96 -17.18
CA CYS A 158 -3.26 1.19 -15.85
C CYS A 158 -2.44 2.49 -15.82
N PRO A 159 -2.99 3.60 -15.28
CA PRO A 159 -2.27 4.87 -15.28
C PRO A 159 -1.12 4.83 -14.27
N GLU A 160 -0.07 5.58 -14.58
CA GLU A 160 0.99 5.83 -13.62
C GLU A 160 0.43 6.44 -12.32
N PRO A 161 0.99 6.10 -11.15
CA PRO A 161 0.50 6.61 -9.87
C PRO A 161 0.34 8.13 -9.83
N ALA A 162 1.28 8.86 -10.41
CA ALA A 162 1.26 10.33 -10.43
C ALA A 162 0.12 10.93 -11.28
N LYS A 163 -0.43 10.17 -12.23
CA LYS A 163 -1.53 10.59 -13.11
C LYS A 163 -2.92 10.23 -12.60
N ARG A 164 -3.02 9.58 -11.43
CA ARG A 164 -4.31 9.18 -10.84
C ARG A 164 -4.99 10.37 -10.15
N GLN A 165 -6.20 10.64 -10.58
CA GLN A 165 -7.06 11.68 -10.03
C GLN A 165 -8.25 11.10 -9.30
#